data_ffa3c695cd6c8e192b1ab2dc0214bab4
#
_entry.id   ffa3c695cd6c8e192b1ab2dc0214bab4
#
_cell.length_a   1.000
_cell.length_b   1.000
_cell.length_c   1.000
_cell.angle_alpha   90.00
_cell.angle_beta   90.00
_cell.angle_gamma   90.00
#
_symmetry.space_group_name_H-M   'P 1'
#
loop_
_entity.id
_entity.type
_entity.pdbx_description
1 polymer ?
#
loop_
_entity_poly.entity_id
_entity_poly.type
_entity_poly.pdbx_seq_one_letter_code
_entity_poly.pdbx_strand_id
1 'polypeptide(L)'
;MQLFRFAIHGRLLSIAATGVFLACAFSACQSGDASTRMTTQRSLPRIETVPTPELGLSVDEAYAAIPHRRTAMQFTGSKVPKADQDYLQVAFAAIDQAVLLRVTTYQSFSRGRTADSSAIRSMDRLIEFLQSVDPPPNLKTYHKRIEQAVSDQRAFFDEWRSRGSEFQYARGTSLGSHPKVASSSSALKEAYGILMQSYPSESPHNKEAFFDYHCALDFL
;
A
#
# COMPACT_ATOMS: atom_id res chain seq x y z
N MET A 1 -17.11 -38.49 11.03
CA MET A 1 -15.87 -39.27 11.00
C MET A 1 -15.82 -39.96 9.63
N GLN A 2 -15.28 -39.29 8.62
CA GLN A 2 -15.00 -39.87 7.29
C GLN A 2 -13.74 -39.24 6.76
N LEU A 3 -12.72 -40.07 6.63
CA LEU A 3 -11.39 -39.79 6.10
C LEU A 3 -11.45 -39.84 4.55
N PHE A 4 -11.13 -38.73 3.89
CA PHE A 4 -10.85 -38.75 2.44
C PHE A 4 -9.34 -38.79 2.23
N ARG A 5 -8.86 -39.94 1.77
CA ARG A 5 -7.51 -40.13 1.22
C ARG A 5 -7.52 -39.72 -0.25
N PHE A 6 -6.68 -38.78 -0.64
CA PHE A 6 -6.35 -38.54 -2.04
C PHE A 6 -4.96 -39.12 -2.35
N ALA A 7 -4.97 -40.06 -3.30
CA ALA A 7 -3.78 -40.69 -3.85
C ALA A 7 -3.15 -39.76 -4.89
N ILE A 8 -1.82 -39.55 -4.74
CA ILE A 8 -1.00 -38.80 -5.69
C ILE A 8 -0.44 -39.82 -6.69
N HIS A 9 -0.82 -39.68 -7.97
CA HIS A 9 -0.19 -40.41 -9.07
C HIS A 9 0.91 -39.53 -9.68
N GLY A 10 2.15 -39.98 -9.54
CA GLY A 10 3.30 -39.42 -10.22
C GLY A 10 3.33 -39.76 -11.71
N ARG A 11 3.68 -38.83 -12.56
CA ARG A 11 4.21 -39.09 -13.91
C ARG A 11 5.50 -38.29 -14.09
N LEU A 12 6.58 -39.07 -14.09
CA LEU A 12 7.89 -38.69 -14.62
C LEU A 12 7.79 -38.62 -16.15
N LEU A 13 8.19 -37.51 -16.73
CA LEU A 13 8.48 -37.39 -18.15
C LEU A 13 9.93 -36.87 -18.28
N SER A 14 10.84 -37.81 -18.61
CA SER A 14 12.18 -37.53 -19.09
C SER A 14 12.10 -37.05 -20.54
N ILE A 15 12.70 -35.89 -20.84
CA ILE A 15 13.05 -35.52 -22.22
C ILE A 15 14.52 -35.17 -22.23
N ALA A 16 15.29 -36.07 -22.90
CA ALA A 16 16.64 -35.84 -23.34
C ALA A 16 16.60 -35.15 -24.71
N ALA A 17 17.36 -34.11 -24.92
CA ALA A 17 17.66 -33.57 -26.24
C ALA A 17 19.04 -32.91 -26.22
N THR A 18 19.93 -33.64 -26.74
CA THR A 18 21.00 -33.52 -27.73
C THR A 18 21.41 -32.10 -28.10
N GLY A 19 22.75 -31.90 -27.95
CA GLY A 19 23.45 -30.69 -28.31
C GLY A 19 23.61 -30.47 -29.80
N VAL A 20 23.83 -29.21 -30.17
CA VAL A 20 24.60 -28.82 -31.37
C VAL A 20 25.44 -27.60 -30.98
N PHE A 21 26.76 -27.81 -31.02
CA PHE A 21 27.77 -26.76 -31.00
C PHE A 21 27.81 -26.11 -32.39
N LEU A 22 27.63 -24.80 -32.46
CA LEU A 22 28.05 -24.01 -33.62
C LEU A 22 28.88 -22.82 -33.14
N ALA A 23 30.19 -22.95 -33.32
CA ALA A 23 31.15 -21.86 -33.14
C ALA A 23 31.11 -20.96 -34.37
N CYS A 24 30.76 -19.70 -34.20
CA CYS A 24 31.05 -18.64 -35.17
C CYS A 24 31.82 -17.54 -34.47
N ALA A 25 33.11 -17.50 -34.73
CA ALA A 25 33.96 -16.36 -34.45
C ALA A 25 33.67 -15.27 -35.47
N PHE A 26 33.22 -14.11 -35.03
CA PHE A 26 33.32 -12.88 -35.79
C PHE A 26 33.86 -11.78 -34.87
N SER A 27 35.15 -11.49 -35.10
CA SER A 27 35.77 -10.26 -34.65
C SER A 27 35.19 -9.11 -35.48
N ALA A 28 34.53 -8.17 -34.79
CA ALA A 28 34.31 -6.84 -35.33
C ALA A 28 34.56 -5.84 -34.21
N CYS A 29 35.70 -5.17 -34.28
CA CYS A 29 35.93 -3.93 -33.57
C CYS A 29 34.88 -2.90 -34.01
N GLN A 30 33.98 -2.55 -33.15
CA GLN A 30 33.21 -1.34 -33.26
C GLN A 30 33.51 -0.50 -32.04
N SER A 31 34.31 0.54 -32.25
CA SER A 31 34.40 1.72 -31.42
C SER A 31 33.04 2.40 -31.45
N GLY A 32 32.19 2.01 -30.56
CA GLY A 32 30.85 2.60 -30.34
C GLY A 32 30.91 3.51 -29.12
N ASP A 33 30.68 4.78 -29.36
CA ASP A 33 30.49 5.83 -28.39
C ASP A 33 29.72 5.31 -27.17
N ALA A 34 30.38 5.31 -26.02
CA ALA A 34 29.76 5.17 -24.72
C ALA A 34 28.92 6.41 -24.46
N SER A 35 27.77 6.48 -25.13
CA SER A 35 26.70 7.38 -24.76
C SER A 35 26.31 7.01 -23.33
N THR A 36 26.90 7.73 -22.38
CA THR A 36 26.56 7.65 -20.96
C THR A 36 25.06 8.00 -20.86
N ARG A 37 24.22 6.97 -20.94
CA ARG A 37 22.82 7.11 -20.52
C ARG A 37 22.87 7.52 -19.06
N MET A 38 22.83 8.81 -18.81
CA MET A 38 22.47 9.35 -17.51
C MET A 38 21.10 8.77 -17.19
N THR A 39 21.11 7.64 -16.46
CA THR A 39 19.93 7.15 -15.78
C THR A 39 19.59 8.25 -14.77
N THR A 40 18.64 9.11 -15.13
CA THR A 40 18.11 10.11 -14.21
C THR A 40 17.55 9.32 -13.04
N GLN A 41 18.36 9.20 -11.99
CA GLN A 41 17.97 8.57 -10.74
C GLN A 41 16.87 9.46 -10.17
N ARG A 42 15.62 9.06 -10.39
CA ARG A 42 14.44 9.78 -9.90
C ARG A 42 14.53 9.73 -8.38
N SER A 43 14.85 10.86 -7.76
CA SER A 43 14.89 10.96 -6.31
C SER A 43 13.51 10.67 -5.74
N LEU A 44 13.46 9.86 -4.67
CA LEU A 44 12.20 9.66 -3.92
C LEU A 44 11.66 11.03 -3.47
N PRO A 45 10.34 11.24 -3.53
CA PRO A 45 9.73 12.41 -2.94
C PRO A 45 10.07 12.49 -1.45
N ARG A 46 10.17 13.70 -0.93
CA ARG A 46 10.43 13.93 0.50
C ARG A 46 9.11 13.87 1.27
N ILE A 47 9.21 13.62 2.58
CA ILE A 47 8.03 13.60 3.47
C ILE A 47 7.23 14.89 3.36
N GLU A 48 7.90 16.03 3.24
CA GLU A 48 7.29 17.37 3.13
C GLU A 48 6.43 17.53 1.87
N THR A 49 6.57 16.64 0.88
CA THR A 49 5.77 16.66 -0.35
C THR A 49 4.48 15.85 -0.24
N VAL A 50 4.28 15.11 0.85
CA VAL A 50 3.02 14.38 1.09
C VAL A 50 1.89 15.40 1.26
N PRO A 51 0.80 15.30 0.49
CA PRO A 51 -0.30 16.26 0.58
C PRO A 51 -0.92 16.27 1.98
N THR A 52 -0.92 17.43 2.63
CA THR A 52 -1.56 17.62 3.94
C THR A 52 -2.92 18.28 3.73
N PRO A 53 -4.04 17.61 4.05
CA PRO A 53 -5.35 18.19 3.91
C PRO A 53 -5.65 19.21 5.04
N GLU A 54 -6.30 20.29 4.71
CA GLU A 54 -6.82 21.26 5.68
C GLU A 54 -8.21 20.81 6.17
N LEU A 55 -8.26 19.94 7.20
CA LEU A 55 -9.49 19.29 7.64
C LEU A 55 -9.94 19.65 9.08
N GLY A 56 -9.25 20.54 9.75
CA GLY A 56 -9.59 20.92 11.12
C GLY A 56 -9.27 19.83 12.19
N LEU A 57 -8.71 18.67 11.80
CA LEU A 57 -8.16 17.64 12.66
C LEU A 57 -6.70 17.43 12.34
N SER A 58 -5.90 17.17 13.35
CA SER A 58 -4.53 16.67 13.19
C SER A 58 -4.53 15.16 12.99
N VAL A 59 -3.39 14.60 12.54
CA VAL A 59 -3.18 13.15 12.46
C VAL A 59 -3.36 12.49 13.83
N ASP A 60 -2.81 13.08 14.89
CA ASP A 60 -2.91 12.52 16.25
C ASP A 60 -4.35 12.48 16.76
N GLU A 61 -5.15 13.51 16.48
CA GLU A 61 -6.59 13.53 16.79
C GLU A 61 -7.36 12.48 15.98
N ALA A 62 -6.99 12.23 14.73
CA ALA A 62 -7.58 11.16 13.92
C ALA A 62 -7.30 9.77 14.52
N TYR A 63 -6.06 9.51 14.95
CA TYR A 63 -5.72 8.26 15.63
C TYR A 63 -6.42 8.13 16.99
N ALA A 64 -6.56 9.20 17.75
CA ALA A 64 -7.30 9.19 19.01
C ALA A 64 -8.80 8.88 18.83
N ALA A 65 -9.35 9.10 17.64
CA ALA A 65 -10.76 8.84 17.32
C ALA A 65 -11.05 7.38 16.90
N ILE A 66 -10.03 6.53 16.78
CA ILE A 66 -10.15 5.13 16.40
C ILE A 66 -9.49 4.24 17.45
N PRO A 67 -9.91 2.94 17.58
CA PRO A 67 -9.35 2.04 18.59
C PRO A 67 -7.99 1.46 18.18
N HIS A 68 -7.15 2.25 17.51
CA HIS A 68 -5.85 1.83 16.99
C HIS A 68 -4.73 2.69 17.55
N ARG A 69 -3.56 2.09 17.72
CA ARG A 69 -2.34 2.77 18.13
C ARG A 69 -1.65 3.38 16.92
N ARG A 70 -0.75 4.31 17.18
CA ARG A 70 0.22 4.83 16.23
C ARG A 70 1.62 4.58 16.79
N THR A 71 2.19 3.43 16.47
CA THR A 71 3.58 3.11 16.80
C THR A 71 4.47 3.70 15.71
N ALA A 72 5.29 4.70 16.06
CA ALA A 72 6.23 5.30 15.12
C ALA A 72 7.37 4.32 14.80
N MET A 73 7.71 4.14 13.53
CA MET A 73 8.85 3.32 13.12
C MET A 73 10.17 3.94 13.59
N GLN A 74 11.03 3.11 14.17
CA GLN A 74 12.39 3.49 14.60
C GLN A 74 13.39 3.08 13.53
N PHE A 75 13.97 4.06 12.82
CA PHE A 75 14.96 3.79 11.78
C PHE A 75 16.38 3.56 12.31
N THR A 76 16.69 4.13 13.49
CA THR A 76 17.99 3.88 14.15
C THR A 76 18.08 2.43 14.61
N GLY A 77 19.07 1.71 14.09
CA GLY A 77 19.26 0.27 14.38
C GLY A 77 18.31 -0.66 13.61
N SER A 78 17.45 -0.14 12.74
CA SER A 78 16.60 -0.95 11.86
C SER A 78 17.43 -1.84 10.93
N LYS A 79 16.88 -3.02 10.62
CA LYS A 79 17.45 -3.96 9.64
C LYS A 79 16.93 -3.72 8.21
N VAL A 80 16.03 -2.79 8.05
CA VAL A 80 15.54 -2.34 6.73
C VAL A 80 16.69 -1.64 6.00
N PRO A 81 16.96 -1.93 4.72
CA PRO A 81 17.96 -1.21 3.92
C PRO A 81 17.66 0.28 3.84
N LYS A 82 18.69 1.14 3.79
CA LYS A 82 18.53 2.60 3.85
C LYS A 82 17.58 3.14 2.76
N ALA A 83 17.71 2.66 1.51
CA ALA A 83 16.83 3.07 0.42
C ALA A 83 15.35 2.72 0.69
N ASP A 84 15.10 1.57 1.32
CA ASP A 84 13.76 1.14 1.70
C ASP A 84 13.25 1.95 2.90
N GLN A 85 14.14 2.32 3.85
CA GLN A 85 13.77 3.21 4.96
C GLN A 85 13.28 4.57 4.44
N ASP A 86 14.00 5.16 3.48
CA ASP A 86 13.65 6.46 2.90
C ASP A 86 12.28 6.41 2.21
N TYR A 87 12.00 5.32 1.50
CA TYR A 87 10.69 5.08 0.91
C TYR A 87 9.60 4.85 1.98
N LEU A 88 9.86 4.00 3.00
CA LEU A 88 8.87 3.71 4.03
C LEU A 88 8.50 4.93 4.87
N GLN A 89 9.42 5.88 5.08
CA GLN A 89 9.09 7.16 5.70
C GLN A 89 8.02 7.92 4.91
N VAL A 90 8.15 7.98 3.59
CA VAL A 90 7.17 8.63 2.70
C VAL A 90 5.86 7.85 2.68
N ALA A 91 5.92 6.53 2.61
CA ALA A 91 4.73 5.67 2.58
C ALA A 91 3.92 5.77 3.87
N PHE A 92 4.57 5.74 5.04
CA PHE A 92 3.89 5.88 6.33
C PHE A 92 3.33 7.28 6.55
N ALA A 93 4.02 8.33 6.10
CA ALA A 93 3.46 9.68 6.10
C ALA A 93 2.20 9.77 5.21
N ALA A 94 2.20 9.11 4.05
CA ALA A 94 1.01 9.04 3.19
C ALA A 94 -0.13 8.23 3.85
N ILE A 95 0.18 7.14 4.55
CA ILE A 95 -0.80 6.38 5.34
C ILE A 95 -1.40 7.25 6.45
N ASP A 96 -0.59 8.04 7.18
CA ASP A 96 -1.09 8.96 8.19
C ASP A 96 -2.12 9.95 7.60
N GLN A 97 -1.84 10.52 6.42
CA GLN A 97 -2.79 11.39 5.74
C GLN A 97 -4.05 10.64 5.28
N ALA A 98 -3.91 9.40 4.82
CA ALA A 98 -5.04 8.57 4.46
C ALA A 98 -5.94 8.24 5.67
N VAL A 99 -5.36 7.94 6.83
CA VAL A 99 -6.09 7.74 8.11
C VAL A 99 -6.86 9.01 8.48
N LEU A 100 -6.20 10.18 8.45
CA LEU A 100 -6.84 11.46 8.74
C LEU A 100 -8.04 11.71 7.81
N LEU A 101 -7.87 11.51 6.50
CA LEU A 101 -8.92 11.66 5.50
C LEU A 101 -10.07 10.69 5.73
N ARG A 102 -9.77 9.41 5.97
CA ARG A 102 -10.77 8.38 6.25
C ARG A 102 -11.61 8.72 7.49
N VAL A 103 -10.95 9.03 8.61
CA VAL A 103 -11.62 9.32 9.88
C VAL A 103 -12.51 10.55 9.75
N THR A 104 -11.98 11.65 9.20
CA THR A 104 -12.72 12.90 9.04
C THR A 104 -13.93 12.71 8.13
N THR A 105 -13.74 12.02 7.00
CA THR A 105 -14.83 11.78 6.04
C THR A 105 -15.90 10.88 6.65
N TYR A 106 -15.52 9.81 7.32
CA TYR A 106 -16.45 8.89 7.97
C TYR A 106 -17.27 9.61 9.07
N GLN A 107 -16.62 10.40 9.92
CA GLN A 107 -17.30 11.17 10.97
C GLN A 107 -18.27 12.21 10.39
N SER A 108 -17.90 12.85 9.30
CA SER A 108 -18.77 13.82 8.62
C SER A 108 -20.04 13.15 8.08
N PHE A 109 -19.88 12.02 7.39
CA PHE A 109 -20.99 11.27 6.80
C PHE A 109 -21.91 10.64 7.86
N SER A 110 -21.33 10.05 8.90
CA SER A 110 -22.12 9.44 9.97
C SER A 110 -22.95 10.44 10.77
N ARG A 111 -22.57 11.73 10.77
CA ARG A 111 -23.35 12.83 11.36
C ARG A 111 -24.40 13.42 10.39
N GLY A 112 -24.60 12.81 9.24
CA GLY A 112 -25.56 13.27 8.23
C GLY A 112 -25.14 14.53 7.49
N ARG A 113 -23.88 14.95 7.62
CA ARG A 113 -23.32 16.05 6.82
C ARG A 113 -23.01 15.48 5.43
N THR A 114 -23.56 16.09 4.39
CA THR A 114 -23.09 15.82 3.03
C THR A 114 -21.62 16.14 2.99
N ALA A 115 -20.80 15.15 2.62
CA ALA A 115 -19.36 15.32 2.63
C ALA A 115 -18.99 16.58 1.89
N ASP A 116 -18.24 17.39 2.55
CA ASP A 116 -17.51 18.44 1.89
C ASP A 116 -16.69 17.77 0.77
N SER A 117 -16.90 18.20 -0.46
CA SER A 117 -16.14 17.74 -1.61
C SER A 117 -14.63 17.94 -1.44
N SER A 118 -14.19 18.72 -0.44
CA SER A 118 -12.79 18.96 -0.10
C SER A 118 -12.10 17.68 0.37
N ALA A 119 -12.74 16.85 1.20
CA ALA A 119 -12.14 15.59 1.68
C ALA A 119 -11.92 14.60 0.53
N ILE A 120 -12.91 14.47 -0.38
CA ILE A 120 -12.77 13.62 -1.57
C ILE A 120 -11.66 14.14 -2.48
N ARG A 121 -11.59 15.45 -2.74
CA ARG A 121 -10.49 16.04 -3.52
C ARG A 121 -9.13 15.85 -2.85
N SER A 122 -9.07 15.84 -1.53
CA SER A 122 -7.83 15.56 -0.80
C SER A 122 -7.41 14.10 -0.93
N MET A 123 -8.36 13.16 -0.97
CA MET A 123 -8.07 11.76 -1.31
C MET A 123 -7.56 11.63 -2.75
N ASP A 124 -8.16 12.34 -3.72
CA ASP A 124 -7.67 12.35 -5.10
C ASP A 124 -6.21 12.82 -5.17
N ARG A 125 -5.87 13.94 -4.51
CA ARG A 125 -4.47 14.43 -4.45
C ARG A 125 -3.51 13.43 -3.79
N LEU A 126 -3.95 12.72 -2.76
CA LEU A 126 -3.12 11.71 -2.12
C LEU A 126 -2.90 10.50 -3.04
N ILE A 127 -3.90 10.09 -3.82
CA ILE A 127 -3.79 9.03 -4.82
C ILE A 127 -2.82 9.47 -5.92
N GLU A 128 -2.98 10.67 -6.46
CA GLU A 128 -2.05 11.23 -7.46
C GLU A 128 -0.61 11.30 -6.94
N PHE A 129 -0.43 11.69 -5.67
CA PHE A 129 0.88 11.65 -5.01
C PHE A 129 1.44 10.23 -4.97
N LEU A 130 0.67 9.23 -4.48
CA LEU A 130 1.10 7.82 -4.46
C LEU A 130 1.50 7.35 -5.87
N GLN A 131 0.72 7.65 -6.90
CA GLN A 131 1.02 7.29 -8.29
C GLN A 131 2.29 7.95 -8.84
N SER A 132 2.70 9.08 -8.27
CA SER A 132 3.93 9.77 -8.65
C SER A 132 5.19 9.19 -7.99
N VAL A 133 5.04 8.40 -6.92
CA VAL A 133 6.16 7.79 -6.18
C VAL A 133 6.69 6.58 -6.95
N ASP A 134 8.01 6.50 -7.12
CA ASP A 134 8.68 5.31 -7.67
C ASP A 134 9.30 4.50 -6.52
N PRO A 135 8.64 3.43 -6.05
CA PRO A 135 9.11 2.65 -4.92
C PRO A 135 10.32 1.78 -5.29
N PRO A 136 11.16 1.38 -4.30
CA PRO A 136 12.18 0.36 -4.50
C PRO A 136 11.61 -0.91 -5.15
N PRO A 137 12.37 -1.63 -6.00
CA PRO A 137 11.87 -2.78 -6.74
C PRO A 137 11.19 -3.86 -5.89
N ASN A 138 11.74 -4.13 -4.70
CA ASN A 138 11.21 -5.11 -3.73
C ASN A 138 9.92 -4.62 -3.03
N LEU A 139 9.64 -3.32 -3.05
CA LEU A 139 8.45 -2.72 -2.43
C LEU A 139 7.37 -2.29 -3.44
N LYS A 140 7.54 -2.57 -4.73
CA LYS A 140 6.54 -2.21 -5.76
C LYS A 140 5.17 -2.83 -5.50
N THR A 141 5.13 -4.09 -5.09
CA THR A 141 3.86 -4.76 -4.78
C THR A 141 3.24 -4.17 -3.52
N TYR A 142 4.02 -3.90 -2.48
CA TYR A 142 3.58 -3.19 -1.27
C TYR A 142 2.93 -1.85 -1.64
N HIS A 143 3.64 -1.03 -2.42
CA HIS A 143 3.16 0.28 -2.86
C HIS A 143 1.80 0.21 -3.57
N LYS A 144 1.66 -0.71 -4.53
CA LYS A 144 0.39 -0.94 -5.25
C LYS A 144 -0.75 -1.32 -4.31
N ARG A 145 -0.49 -2.07 -3.23
CA ARG A 145 -1.52 -2.42 -2.25
C ARG A 145 -1.97 -1.22 -1.44
N ILE A 146 -1.06 -0.32 -1.06
CA ILE A 146 -1.42 0.94 -0.38
C ILE A 146 -2.23 1.84 -1.32
N GLU A 147 -1.78 2.03 -2.56
CA GLU A 147 -2.51 2.80 -3.58
C GLU A 147 -3.93 2.23 -3.78
N GLN A 148 -4.07 0.92 -3.93
CA GLN A 148 -5.35 0.23 -4.06
C GLN A 148 -6.25 0.49 -2.85
N ALA A 149 -5.72 0.35 -1.64
CA ALA A 149 -6.50 0.56 -0.41
C ALA A 149 -7.07 1.97 -0.33
N VAL A 150 -6.24 2.99 -0.58
CA VAL A 150 -6.68 4.40 -0.55
C VAL A 150 -7.70 4.69 -1.67
N SER A 151 -7.48 4.15 -2.87
CA SER A 151 -8.39 4.30 -4.01
C SER A 151 -9.75 3.65 -3.74
N ASP A 152 -9.77 2.47 -3.14
CA ASP A 152 -11.02 1.80 -2.77
C ASP A 152 -11.78 2.54 -1.66
N GLN A 153 -11.07 3.11 -0.68
CA GLN A 153 -11.70 3.95 0.34
C GLN A 153 -12.29 5.22 -0.26
N ARG A 154 -11.57 5.86 -1.17
CA ARG A 154 -12.08 7.03 -1.90
C ARG A 154 -13.35 6.67 -2.69
N ALA A 155 -13.37 5.55 -3.40
CA ALA A 155 -14.52 5.09 -4.17
C ALA A 155 -15.72 4.77 -3.26
N PHE A 156 -15.49 4.16 -2.08
CA PHE A 156 -16.51 3.93 -1.07
C PHE A 156 -17.16 5.24 -0.60
N PHE A 157 -16.37 6.25 -0.26
CA PHE A 157 -16.92 7.54 0.18
C PHE A 157 -17.64 8.31 -0.93
N ASP A 158 -17.18 8.19 -2.18
CA ASP A 158 -17.87 8.80 -3.32
C ASP A 158 -19.24 8.16 -3.58
N GLU A 159 -19.33 6.84 -3.44
CA GLU A 159 -20.62 6.14 -3.51
C GLU A 159 -21.54 6.55 -2.36
N TRP A 160 -21.03 6.62 -1.13
CA TRP A 160 -21.80 7.09 0.01
C TRP A 160 -22.32 8.53 -0.21
N ARG A 161 -21.45 9.41 -0.69
CA ARG A 161 -21.83 10.79 -1.01
C ARG A 161 -22.94 10.85 -2.05
N SER A 162 -22.86 10.05 -3.11
CA SER A 162 -23.82 10.05 -4.21
C SER A 162 -25.19 9.50 -3.81
N ARG A 163 -25.24 8.53 -2.91
CA ARG A 163 -26.48 7.89 -2.42
C ARG A 163 -27.09 8.58 -1.21
N GLY A 164 -26.32 9.36 -0.47
CA GLY A 164 -26.78 10.07 0.71
C GLY A 164 -27.44 9.16 1.75
N SER A 165 -28.69 9.46 2.12
CA SER A 165 -29.44 8.69 3.13
C SER A 165 -29.80 7.26 2.70
N GLU A 166 -29.78 6.96 1.41
CA GLU A 166 -30.07 5.63 0.87
C GLU A 166 -28.87 4.67 0.95
N PHE A 167 -27.73 5.17 1.41
CA PHE A 167 -26.52 4.36 1.52
C PHE A 167 -26.61 3.38 2.69
N GLN A 168 -26.93 2.11 2.39
CA GLN A 168 -27.21 1.07 3.39
C GLN A 168 -25.98 0.60 4.18
N TYR A 169 -24.77 0.83 3.65
CA TYR A 169 -23.52 0.35 4.25
C TYR A 169 -22.94 1.30 5.31
N ALA A 170 -23.58 2.42 5.54
CA ALA A 170 -23.10 3.45 6.47
C ALA A 170 -23.25 3.09 7.96
N ARG A 171 -23.97 2.01 8.29
CA ARG A 171 -24.36 1.68 9.67
C ARG A 171 -24.10 0.24 10.03
N GLY A 172 -23.58 0.04 11.25
CA GLY A 172 -23.46 -1.28 11.87
C GLY A 172 -22.51 -2.22 11.14
N THR A 173 -22.85 -3.51 11.16
CA THR A 173 -22.04 -4.59 10.58
C THR A 173 -22.02 -4.63 9.06
N SER A 174 -22.83 -3.80 8.40
CA SER A 174 -22.90 -3.77 6.94
C SER A 174 -21.68 -3.15 6.26
N LEU A 175 -20.91 -2.33 6.99
CA LEU A 175 -19.72 -1.65 6.45
C LEU A 175 -18.73 -2.63 5.81
N GLY A 176 -18.36 -3.69 6.54
CA GLY A 176 -17.41 -4.71 6.06
C GLY A 176 -17.92 -5.54 4.88
N SER A 177 -19.23 -5.56 4.61
CA SER A 177 -19.80 -6.26 3.46
C SER A 177 -19.77 -5.44 2.17
N HIS A 178 -19.40 -4.16 2.24
CA HIS A 178 -19.25 -3.34 1.04
C HIS A 178 -18.01 -3.78 0.23
N PRO A 179 -18.14 -4.05 -1.09
CA PRO A 179 -17.03 -4.58 -1.88
C PRO A 179 -15.75 -3.76 -1.82
N LYS A 180 -15.86 -2.42 -1.80
CA LYS A 180 -14.71 -1.52 -1.73
C LYS A 180 -14.04 -1.53 -0.36
N VAL A 181 -14.80 -1.67 0.72
CA VAL A 181 -14.25 -1.84 2.09
C VAL A 181 -13.53 -3.18 2.19
N ALA A 182 -14.14 -4.26 1.74
CA ALA A 182 -13.53 -5.59 1.74
C ALA A 182 -12.24 -5.64 0.90
N SER A 183 -12.24 -5.00 -0.28
CA SER A 183 -11.07 -4.91 -1.16
C SER A 183 -9.93 -4.10 -0.51
N SER A 184 -10.25 -2.94 0.09
CA SER A 184 -9.28 -2.13 0.83
C SER A 184 -8.66 -2.90 1.99
N SER A 185 -9.48 -3.57 2.81
CA SER A 185 -9.03 -4.41 3.93
C SER A 185 -8.10 -5.55 3.48
N SER A 186 -8.45 -6.24 2.38
CA SER A 186 -7.58 -7.27 1.80
C SER A 186 -6.24 -6.71 1.35
N ALA A 187 -6.25 -5.57 0.66
CA ALA A 187 -5.03 -4.92 0.19
C ALA A 187 -4.10 -4.51 1.35
N LEU A 188 -4.66 -3.99 2.46
CA LEU A 188 -3.89 -3.63 3.66
C LEU A 188 -3.29 -4.85 4.37
N LYS A 189 -4.04 -5.94 4.48
CA LYS A 189 -3.54 -7.21 5.04
C LYS A 189 -2.39 -7.78 4.20
N GLU A 190 -2.51 -7.73 2.87
CA GLU A 190 -1.45 -8.13 1.95
C GLU A 190 -0.22 -7.22 2.06
N ALA A 191 -0.42 -5.89 2.14
CA ALA A 191 0.66 -4.93 2.32
C ALA A 191 1.46 -5.20 3.60
N TYR A 192 0.77 -5.38 4.73
CA TYR A 192 1.39 -5.78 5.98
C TYR A 192 2.19 -7.09 5.83
N GLY A 193 1.59 -8.12 5.23
CA GLY A 193 2.24 -9.40 4.98
C GLY A 193 3.53 -9.28 4.15
N ILE A 194 3.55 -8.39 3.15
CA ILE A 194 4.74 -8.11 2.33
C ILE A 194 5.86 -7.53 3.19
N LEU A 195 5.59 -6.55 4.07
CA LEU A 195 6.62 -5.97 4.95
C LEU A 195 7.17 -7.02 5.92
N MET A 196 6.30 -7.84 6.51
CA MET A 196 6.72 -8.92 7.42
C MET A 196 7.61 -9.95 6.74
N GLN A 197 7.34 -10.28 5.47
CA GLN A 197 8.14 -11.20 4.67
C GLN A 197 9.45 -10.56 4.18
N SER A 198 9.41 -9.28 3.82
CA SER A 198 10.60 -8.56 3.33
C SER A 198 11.61 -8.29 4.44
N TYR A 199 11.14 -8.09 5.67
CA TYR A 199 11.99 -7.73 6.81
C TYR A 199 11.78 -8.67 8.02
N PRO A 200 12.02 -10.00 7.87
CA PRO A 200 11.76 -10.98 8.92
C PRO A 200 12.61 -10.78 10.17
N SER A 201 13.81 -10.18 10.01
CA SER A 201 14.77 -9.91 11.09
C SER A 201 14.60 -8.53 11.73
N GLU A 202 13.55 -7.79 11.36
CA GLU A 202 13.28 -6.48 11.95
C GLU A 202 12.86 -6.60 13.42
N SER A 203 13.05 -5.51 14.18
CA SER A 203 12.72 -5.46 15.61
C SER A 203 11.23 -5.69 15.86
N PRO A 204 10.84 -6.24 17.02
CA PRO A 204 9.43 -6.36 17.39
C PRO A 204 8.69 -5.03 17.37
N HIS A 205 9.35 -3.93 17.80
CA HIS A 205 8.80 -2.59 17.80
C HIS A 205 8.44 -2.13 16.36
N ASN A 206 9.35 -2.31 15.40
CA ASN A 206 9.09 -1.91 14.02
C ASN A 206 8.05 -2.83 13.35
N LYS A 207 7.99 -4.10 13.71
CA LYS A 207 6.92 -5.01 13.26
C LYS A 207 5.56 -4.60 13.80
N GLU A 208 5.50 -4.10 15.04
CA GLU A 208 4.28 -3.50 15.61
C GLU A 208 3.92 -2.21 14.85
N ALA A 209 4.89 -1.36 14.53
CA ALA A 209 4.65 -0.19 13.68
C ALA A 209 4.08 -0.58 12.31
N PHE A 210 4.62 -1.60 11.64
CA PHE A 210 4.05 -2.11 10.39
C PHE A 210 2.57 -2.49 10.56
N PHE A 211 2.24 -3.21 11.63
CA PHE A 211 0.86 -3.59 11.92
C PHE A 211 -0.02 -2.37 12.16
N ASP A 212 0.39 -1.47 13.05
CA ASP A 212 -0.40 -0.33 13.49
C ASP A 212 -0.77 0.61 12.33
N TYR A 213 0.18 0.93 11.43
CA TYR A 213 -0.09 1.77 10.27
C TYR A 213 -1.17 1.17 9.35
N HIS A 214 -1.10 -0.13 9.06
CA HIS A 214 -2.06 -0.79 8.18
C HIS A 214 -3.41 -0.98 8.86
N CYS A 215 -3.40 -1.35 10.14
CA CYS A 215 -4.61 -1.53 10.91
C CYS A 215 -5.36 -0.21 11.13
N ALA A 216 -4.62 0.89 11.37
CA ALA A 216 -5.24 2.21 11.51
C ALA A 216 -5.88 2.71 10.21
N LEU A 217 -5.37 2.31 9.04
CA LEU A 217 -5.96 2.66 7.75
C LEU A 217 -7.14 1.75 7.39
N ASP A 218 -7.29 0.57 7.99
CA ASP A 218 -8.42 -0.32 7.76
C ASP A 218 -9.72 0.24 8.37
N PHE A 219 -10.84 -0.07 7.76
CA PHE A 219 -12.17 0.25 8.30
C PHE A 219 -12.64 -0.74 9.37
N LEU A 220 -12.05 -1.96 9.42
CA LEU A 220 -12.55 -3.13 10.17
C LEU A 220 -11.79 -3.39 11.45
#